data_e6f0c0a54e9c53fc8f79a6cccda092f4
#
_entry.id   e6f0c0a54e9c53fc8f79a6cccda092f4
#
_cell.length_a   1.000
_cell.length_b   1.000
_cell.length_c   1.000
_cell.angle_alpha   90.00
_cell.angle_beta   90.00
_cell.angle_gamma   90.00
#
_symmetry.space_group_name_H-M   'P 1'
#
loop_
_entity.id
_entity.type
_entity.pdbx_description
1 polymer ?
#
loop_
_entity_poly.entity_id
_entity_poly.type
_entity_poly.pdbx_seq_one_letter_code
_entity_poly.pdbx_strand_id
1 'polypeptide(L)'
;MPYCSNCGTEIKEDAKFCTSCGKAVEEKKEETAGEKNTQQSNTYTAPAGNDFSAKVNEFTNTEDKTAEFEPTDISDNKVYSILAYIGILVLVPILAAPKSKFARFHANQGLVLFIIEAAYGIISSVIANVFKLVFGFLPGIFSVTYILISAVLSCIGLVFLVFVIIGIINAANGKAKELPIIGKIKLLK
;
A
#
# COMPACT_ATOMS: atom_id res chain seq x y z
N MET A 1 19.66 -37.93 0.58
CA MET A 1 19.74 -36.55 1.10
C MET A 1 18.82 -35.68 0.32
N PRO A 2 17.84 -35.01 0.95
CA PRO A 2 16.89 -34.16 0.24
C PRO A 2 17.53 -32.83 -0.20
N TYR A 3 17.05 -32.30 -1.34
CA TYR A 3 17.47 -31.00 -1.88
C TYR A 3 16.39 -29.96 -1.70
N CYS A 4 16.79 -28.70 -1.47
CA CYS A 4 15.86 -27.58 -1.35
C CYS A 4 15.13 -27.32 -2.68
N SER A 5 13.81 -27.39 -2.69
CA SER A 5 12.98 -27.12 -3.87
C SER A 5 13.06 -25.69 -4.39
N ASN A 6 13.64 -24.77 -3.61
CA ASN A 6 13.75 -23.35 -3.97
C ASN A 6 15.15 -22.96 -4.49
N CYS A 7 16.24 -23.52 -3.92
CA CYS A 7 17.60 -23.11 -4.29
C CYS A 7 18.50 -24.27 -4.71
N GLY A 8 18.02 -25.53 -4.68
CA GLY A 8 18.79 -26.71 -5.08
C GLY A 8 19.89 -27.14 -4.10
N THR A 9 20.09 -26.47 -2.98
CA THR A 9 21.11 -26.81 -1.99
C THR A 9 20.71 -28.07 -1.21
N GLU A 10 21.68 -28.94 -0.92
CA GLU A 10 21.48 -30.16 -0.13
C GLU A 10 21.10 -29.82 1.33
N ILE A 11 20.06 -30.49 1.84
CA ILE A 11 19.48 -30.23 3.17
C ILE A 11 19.70 -31.46 4.05
N LYS A 12 20.03 -31.25 5.32
CA LYS A 12 20.10 -32.35 6.32
C LYS A 12 18.70 -32.87 6.61
N GLU A 13 18.53 -34.17 6.83
CA GLU A 13 17.25 -34.86 6.97
C GLU A 13 16.35 -34.32 8.08
N ASP A 14 16.90 -33.65 9.10
CA ASP A 14 16.17 -33.08 10.23
C ASP A 14 16.04 -31.53 10.17
N ALA A 15 16.46 -30.90 9.07
CA ALA A 15 16.45 -29.45 8.97
C ALA A 15 15.05 -28.90 8.66
N LYS A 16 14.48 -28.15 9.59
CA LYS A 16 13.18 -27.45 9.40
C LYS A 16 13.25 -26.29 8.41
N PHE A 17 14.44 -25.76 8.14
CA PHE A 17 14.66 -24.66 7.21
C PHE A 17 15.93 -24.89 6.40
N CYS A 18 15.94 -24.47 5.14
CA CYS A 18 17.13 -24.49 4.31
C CYS A 18 18.17 -23.48 4.83
N THR A 19 19.38 -23.95 5.15
CA THR A 19 20.47 -23.10 5.68
C THR A 19 20.99 -22.09 4.66
N SER A 20 20.74 -22.29 3.37
CA SER A 20 21.19 -21.41 2.28
C SER A 20 20.21 -20.32 1.91
N CYS A 21 18.88 -20.62 1.90
CA CYS A 21 17.86 -19.65 1.45
C CYS A 21 16.76 -19.38 2.47
N GLY A 22 16.79 -20.00 3.67
CA GLY A 22 15.86 -19.78 4.75
C GLY A 22 14.43 -20.35 4.55
N LYS A 23 14.14 -21.03 3.43
CA LYS A 23 12.82 -21.61 3.18
C LYS A 23 12.57 -22.82 4.06
N ALA A 24 11.36 -22.93 4.62
CA ALA A 24 10.93 -24.09 5.39
C ALA A 24 10.91 -25.35 4.51
N VAL A 25 11.38 -26.48 5.06
CA VAL A 25 11.37 -27.80 4.42
C VAL A 25 10.10 -28.52 4.88
N GLU A 26 9.16 -28.79 3.94
CA GLU A 26 7.95 -29.55 4.23
C GLU A 26 8.28 -31.03 4.34
N GLU A 27 7.91 -31.66 5.48
CA GLU A 27 7.95 -33.12 5.64
C GLU A 27 6.89 -33.77 4.75
N LYS A 28 7.34 -34.65 3.82
CA LYS A 28 6.45 -35.53 3.09
C LYS A 28 5.76 -36.50 4.05
N LYS A 29 4.47 -36.31 4.30
CA LYS A 29 3.56 -37.39 4.70
C LYS A 29 2.84 -37.87 3.44
N GLU A 30 2.95 -39.20 3.22
CA GLU A 30 2.31 -39.93 2.12
C GLU A 30 0.79 -39.93 2.24
N GLU A 31 0.18 -39.74 1.08
CA GLU A 31 -1.10 -40.16 0.49
C GLU A 31 -2.37 -40.26 1.32
N THR A 32 -3.41 -39.56 0.92
CA THR A 32 -4.55 -40.11 0.17
C THR A 32 -5.38 -39.00 -0.51
N ALA A 33 -5.89 -39.31 -1.70
CA ALA A 33 -6.54 -38.48 -2.69
C ALA A 33 -7.76 -37.67 -2.23
N GLY A 34 -7.95 -36.48 -2.82
CA GLY A 34 -9.22 -35.75 -2.79
C GLY A 34 -9.06 -34.26 -3.11
N GLU A 35 -9.37 -33.89 -4.36
CA GLU A 35 -9.53 -32.53 -4.90
C GLU A 35 -10.10 -31.50 -3.92
N LYS A 36 -9.47 -30.36 -3.79
CA LYS A 36 -10.00 -29.01 -4.09
C LYS A 36 -8.99 -27.93 -3.79
N ASN A 37 -8.64 -27.23 -4.85
CA ASN A 37 -7.91 -25.96 -4.89
C ASN A 37 -8.55 -24.95 -3.92
N THR A 38 -7.82 -24.57 -2.86
CA THR A 38 -8.08 -23.36 -2.09
C THR A 38 -6.75 -22.82 -1.63
N GLN A 39 -6.32 -21.73 -2.27
CA GLN A 39 -5.19 -20.91 -1.82
C GLN A 39 -5.44 -20.43 -0.39
N GLN A 40 -4.80 -21.10 0.56
CA GLN A 40 -4.85 -20.72 1.97
C GLN A 40 -3.75 -19.70 2.23
N SER A 41 -4.15 -18.44 2.23
CA SER A 41 -3.41 -17.33 2.83
C SER A 41 -3.10 -17.66 4.29
N ASN A 42 -1.81 -17.74 4.65
CA ASN A 42 -1.38 -17.88 6.03
C ASN A 42 -1.80 -16.65 6.83
N THR A 43 -2.92 -16.75 7.52
CA THR A 43 -3.38 -15.79 8.51
C THR A 43 -2.64 -16.08 9.82
N TYR A 44 -1.72 -15.20 10.18
CA TYR A 44 -1.14 -15.16 11.53
C TYR A 44 -2.24 -14.69 12.49
N THR A 45 -2.75 -15.61 13.29
CA THR A 45 -3.80 -15.31 14.28
C THR A 45 -3.15 -14.77 15.55
N ALA A 46 -3.16 -13.46 15.75
CA ALA A 46 -2.89 -12.84 17.04
C ALA A 46 -4.20 -12.76 17.86
N PRO A 47 -4.18 -12.95 19.18
CA PRO A 47 -5.39 -13.02 19.99
C PRO A 47 -5.98 -11.64 20.30
N ALA A 48 -7.31 -11.55 20.17
CA ALA A 48 -8.23 -10.57 20.76
C ALA A 48 -7.96 -9.07 20.51
N GLY A 49 -8.43 -8.62 19.36
CA GLY A 49 -8.60 -7.21 18.94
C GLY A 49 -9.45 -7.17 17.67
N ASN A 50 -10.47 -8.02 17.55
CA ASN A 50 -10.82 -8.65 16.27
C ASN A 50 -11.71 -7.82 15.35
N ASP A 51 -12.40 -6.78 15.83
CA ASP A 51 -13.33 -6.03 14.97
C ASP A 51 -12.61 -4.97 14.11
N PHE A 52 -11.62 -4.30 14.67
CA PHE A 52 -10.84 -3.29 13.94
C PHE A 52 -9.95 -3.93 12.85
N SER A 53 -9.26 -5.01 13.18
CA SER A 53 -8.38 -5.71 12.22
C SER A 53 -9.18 -6.31 11.07
N ALA A 54 -10.37 -6.87 11.35
CA ALA A 54 -11.27 -7.38 10.33
C ALA A 54 -11.77 -6.27 9.39
N LYS A 55 -12.16 -5.13 9.93
CA LYS A 55 -12.58 -3.95 9.14
C LYS A 55 -11.44 -3.36 8.32
N VAL A 56 -10.22 -3.30 8.88
CA VAL A 56 -9.04 -2.84 8.12
C VAL A 56 -8.73 -3.80 6.98
N ASN A 57 -8.78 -5.11 7.22
CA ASN A 57 -8.57 -6.12 6.19
C ASN A 57 -9.63 -6.05 5.09
N GLU A 58 -10.90 -5.86 5.44
CA GLU A 58 -11.99 -5.66 4.47
C GLU A 58 -11.76 -4.39 3.64
N PHE A 59 -11.38 -3.29 4.28
CA PHE A 59 -11.10 -2.02 3.62
C PHE A 59 -9.87 -2.06 2.70
N THR A 60 -8.83 -2.82 3.08
CA THR A 60 -7.60 -2.97 2.29
C THR A 60 -7.65 -4.15 1.31
N ASN A 61 -8.71 -4.97 1.35
CA ASN A 61 -8.91 -6.08 0.42
C ASN A 61 -9.43 -5.58 -0.92
N THR A 62 -8.58 -4.84 -1.62
CA THR A 62 -8.85 -4.30 -2.95
C THR A 62 -8.41 -5.28 -4.03
N GLU A 63 -8.87 -5.05 -5.26
CA GLU A 63 -8.55 -5.86 -6.42
C GLU A 63 -7.04 -5.93 -6.65
N ASP A 64 -6.50 -7.14 -6.75
CA ASP A 64 -5.09 -7.40 -7.03
C ASP A 64 -4.93 -7.77 -8.50
N LYS A 65 -4.34 -6.86 -9.28
CA LYS A 65 -4.10 -7.00 -10.71
C LYS A 65 -2.66 -7.43 -11.04
N THR A 66 -1.91 -7.86 -10.04
CA THR A 66 -0.48 -8.20 -10.22
C THR A 66 -0.26 -9.22 -11.34
N ALA A 67 -1.18 -10.18 -11.50
CA ALA A 67 -1.08 -11.20 -12.55
C ALA A 67 -1.23 -10.66 -14.00
N GLU A 68 -1.71 -9.42 -14.17
CA GLU A 68 -1.83 -8.77 -15.48
C GLU A 68 -0.50 -8.16 -15.98
N PHE A 69 0.52 -8.11 -15.11
CA PHE A 69 1.80 -7.47 -15.39
C PHE A 69 2.92 -8.49 -15.54
N GLU A 70 3.84 -8.23 -16.46
CA GLU A 70 5.02 -9.07 -16.67
C GLU A 70 5.98 -8.98 -15.47
N PRO A 71 6.53 -10.10 -14.96
CA PRO A 71 7.46 -10.10 -13.83
C PRO A 71 8.69 -9.22 -14.06
N THR A 72 9.18 -9.12 -15.29
CA THR A 72 10.29 -8.25 -15.70
C THR A 72 9.92 -6.78 -15.60
N ASP A 73 8.73 -6.38 -16.08
CA ASP A 73 8.24 -5.00 -15.95
C ASP A 73 8.10 -4.60 -14.49
N ILE A 74 7.61 -5.52 -13.63
CA ILE A 74 7.52 -5.30 -12.19
C ILE A 74 8.89 -5.10 -11.56
N SER A 75 9.87 -5.99 -11.85
CA SER A 75 11.21 -5.94 -11.23
C SER A 75 11.96 -4.67 -11.60
N ASP A 76 11.94 -4.30 -12.86
CA ASP A 76 12.70 -3.19 -13.40
C ASP A 76 12.14 -1.82 -13.01
N ASN A 77 10.82 -1.76 -12.75
CA ASN A 77 10.12 -0.50 -12.53
C ASN A 77 9.60 -0.31 -11.09
N LYS A 78 10.02 -1.14 -10.12
CA LYS A 78 9.63 -0.99 -8.70
C LYS A 78 9.96 0.37 -8.13
N VAL A 79 11.16 0.88 -8.40
CA VAL A 79 11.60 2.18 -7.87
C VAL A 79 10.71 3.31 -8.40
N TYR A 80 10.43 3.30 -9.71
CA TYR A 80 9.52 4.29 -10.30
C TYR A 80 8.11 4.19 -9.71
N SER A 81 7.64 2.97 -9.45
CA SER A 81 6.32 2.74 -8.85
C SER A 81 6.23 3.24 -7.40
N ILE A 82 7.31 3.16 -6.62
CA ILE A 82 7.41 3.74 -5.27
C ILE A 82 7.38 5.26 -5.34
N LEU A 83 8.16 5.86 -6.25
CA LEU A 83 8.21 7.33 -6.44
C LEU A 83 6.84 7.92 -6.80
N ALA A 84 5.96 7.13 -7.40
CA ALA A 84 4.60 7.54 -7.73
C ALA A 84 3.77 8.07 -6.54
N TYR A 85 4.10 7.66 -5.32
CA TYR A 85 3.37 8.04 -4.11
C TYR A 85 4.03 9.17 -3.30
N ILE A 86 5.13 9.73 -3.78
CA ILE A 86 5.89 10.77 -3.06
C ILE A 86 5.58 12.14 -3.68
N GLY A 87 4.37 12.62 -3.50
CA GLY A 87 3.95 13.96 -3.92
C GLY A 87 4.29 14.25 -5.39
N ILE A 88 5.04 15.34 -5.65
CA ILE A 88 5.42 15.78 -7.01
C ILE A 88 6.28 14.75 -7.76
N LEU A 89 6.93 13.79 -7.06
CA LEU A 89 7.75 12.75 -7.70
C LEU A 89 6.91 11.76 -8.53
N VAL A 90 5.59 11.82 -8.46
CA VAL A 90 4.69 11.09 -9.37
C VAL A 90 4.96 11.40 -10.85
N LEU A 91 5.54 12.55 -11.16
CA LEU A 91 5.92 12.90 -12.52
C LEU A 91 7.10 12.07 -13.04
N VAL A 92 7.95 11.54 -12.14
CA VAL A 92 9.11 10.73 -12.52
C VAL A 92 8.69 9.44 -13.25
N PRO A 93 7.84 8.56 -12.71
CA PRO A 93 7.40 7.36 -13.45
C PRO A 93 6.64 7.70 -14.73
N ILE A 94 5.91 8.82 -14.78
CA ILE A 94 5.19 9.24 -15.99
C ILE A 94 6.16 9.57 -17.12
N LEU A 95 7.29 10.25 -16.80
CA LEU A 95 8.27 10.72 -17.79
C LEU A 95 9.37 9.69 -18.05
N ALA A 96 9.87 9.02 -17.01
CA ALA A 96 11.02 8.12 -17.11
C ALA A 96 10.65 6.68 -17.51
N ALA A 97 9.42 6.22 -17.16
CA ALA A 97 8.95 4.87 -17.45
C ALA A 97 7.61 4.85 -18.23
N PRO A 98 7.47 5.60 -19.35
CA PRO A 98 6.18 5.74 -20.05
C PRO A 98 5.68 4.44 -20.69
N LYS A 99 6.57 3.48 -20.92
CA LYS A 99 6.23 2.17 -21.54
C LYS A 99 5.89 1.10 -20.49
N SER A 100 6.28 1.29 -19.24
CA SER A 100 5.98 0.36 -18.15
C SER A 100 4.51 0.42 -17.77
N LYS A 101 3.81 -0.69 -17.94
CA LYS A 101 2.41 -0.82 -17.51
C LYS A 101 2.31 -0.78 -15.98
N PHE A 102 3.25 -1.43 -15.29
CA PHE A 102 3.30 -1.48 -13.83
C PHE A 102 3.56 -0.09 -13.22
N ALA A 103 4.57 0.64 -13.71
CA ALA A 103 4.84 2.00 -13.24
C ALA A 103 3.66 2.94 -13.52
N ARG A 104 3.00 2.83 -14.68
CA ARG A 104 1.82 3.64 -15.02
C ARG A 104 0.61 3.34 -14.14
N PHE A 105 0.42 2.08 -13.76
CA PHE A 105 -0.64 1.70 -12.82
C PHE A 105 -0.47 2.44 -11.48
N HIS A 106 0.73 2.42 -10.90
CA HIS A 106 1.03 3.14 -9.67
C HIS A 106 1.05 4.65 -9.85
N ALA A 107 1.57 5.14 -10.98
CA ALA A 107 1.57 6.56 -11.30
C ALA A 107 0.15 7.13 -11.41
N ASN A 108 -0.80 6.38 -11.97
CA ASN A 108 -2.19 6.80 -12.01
C ASN A 108 -2.78 6.99 -10.61
N GLN A 109 -2.57 6.04 -9.72
CA GLN A 109 -3.07 6.11 -8.34
C GLN A 109 -2.37 7.22 -7.54
N GLY A 110 -1.04 7.33 -7.67
CA GLY A 110 -0.26 8.38 -7.03
C GLY A 110 -0.65 9.78 -7.52
N LEU A 111 -0.94 9.94 -8.81
CA LEU A 111 -1.39 11.22 -9.38
C LEU A 111 -2.77 11.62 -8.84
N VAL A 112 -3.72 10.69 -8.77
CA VAL A 112 -5.04 10.94 -8.17
C VAL A 112 -4.87 11.36 -6.71
N LEU A 113 -4.05 10.62 -5.94
CA LEU A 113 -3.79 10.92 -4.55
C LEU A 113 -3.15 12.30 -4.38
N PHE A 114 -2.14 12.63 -5.18
CA PHE A 114 -1.47 13.93 -5.16
C PHE A 114 -2.43 15.09 -5.46
N ILE A 115 -3.33 14.93 -6.45
CA ILE A 115 -4.33 15.97 -6.77
C ILE A 115 -5.28 16.18 -5.59
N ILE A 116 -5.74 15.10 -4.96
CA ILE A 116 -6.64 15.17 -3.80
C ILE A 116 -5.92 15.82 -2.60
N GLU A 117 -4.67 15.45 -2.33
CA GLU A 117 -3.85 16.03 -1.27
C GLU A 117 -3.59 17.53 -1.51
N ALA A 118 -3.28 17.91 -2.74
CA ALA A 118 -3.07 19.31 -3.10
C ALA A 118 -4.36 20.13 -2.94
N ALA A 119 -5.48 19.63 -3.42
CA ALA A 119 -6.78 20.26 -3.25
C ALA A 119 -7.14 20.38 -1.76
N TYR A 120 -6.94 19.33 -0.98
CA TYR A 120 -7.14 19.33 0.46
C TYR A 120 -6.25 20.37 1.16
N GLY A 121 -4.96 20.45 0.81
CA GLY A 121 -4.02 21.43 1.36
C GLY A 121 -4.45 22.87 1.09
N ILE A 122 -4.92 23.16 -0.12
CA ILE A 122 -5.45 24.49 -0.48
C ILE A 122 -6.71 24.81 0.34
N ILE A 123 -7.67 23.89 0.38
CA ILE A 123 -8.95 24.11 1.09
C ILE A 123 -8.69 24.30 2.60
N SER A 124 -7.89 23.45 3.21
CA SER A 124 -7.56 23.54 4.64
C SER A 124 -6.82 24.84 4.98
N SER A 125 -5.91 25.29 4.11
CA SER A 125 -5.22 26.56 4.25
C SER A 125 -6.19 27.76 4.16
N VAL A 126 -7.12 27.74 3.21
CA VAL A 126 -8.15 28.78 3.09
C VAL A 126 -9.04 28.82 4.33
N ILE A 127 -9.51 27.68 4.81
CA ILE A 127 -10.33 27.58 6.03
C ILE A 127 -9.57 28.19 7.24
N ALA A 128 -8.33 27.76 7.44
CA ALA A 128 -7.51 28.26 8.55
C ALA A 128 -7.28 29.78 8.49
N ASN A 129 -6.99 30.32 7.30
CA ASN A 129 -6.77 31.76 7.13
C ASN A 129 -8.06 32.58 7.29
N VAL A 130 -9.18 32.13 6.73
CA VAL A 130 -10.47 32.80 6.91
C VAL A 130 -10.88 32.79 8.39
N PHE A 131 -10.70 31.66 9.07
CA PHE A 131 -11.00 31.56 10.49
C PHE A 131 -10.12 32.52 11.33
N LYS A 132 -8.85 32.61 11.03
CA LYS A 132 -7.92 33.55 11.67
C LYS A 132 -8.32 35.03 11.40
N LEU A 133 -8.74 35.33 10.17
CA LEU A 133 -9.16 36.68 9.81
C LEU A 133 -10.44 37.12 10.54
N VAL A 134 -11.42 36.21 10.63
CA VAL A 134 -12.74 36.53 11.22
C VAL A 134 -12.72 36.56 12.73
N PHE A 135 -12.00 35.61 13.36
CA PHE A 135 -12.05 35.40 14.81
C PHE A 135 -10.75 35.75 15.54
N GLY A 136 -9.71 36.13 14.83
CA GLY A 136 -8.38 36.38 15.42
C GLY A 136 -8.31 37.55 16.40
N PHE A 137 -9.35 38.40 16.44
CA PHE A 137 -9.48 39.48 17.41
C PHE A 137 -10.12 39.07 18.74
N LEU A 138 -10.59 37.81 18.87
CA LEU A 138 -11.21 37.26 20.10
C LEU A 138 -10.22 36.33 20.82
N PRO A 139 -9.39 36.82 21.76
CA PRO A 139 -8.46 35.97 22.49
C PRO A 139 -9.22 34.98 23.39
N GLY A 140 -8.69 33.79 23.56
CA GLY A 140 -9.26 32.72 24.38
C GLY A 140 -10.17 31.77 23.58
N ILE A 141 -11.36 32.16 23.20
CA ILE A 141 -12.31 31.33 22.43
C ILE A 141 -11.70 30.96 21.07
N PHE A 142 -11.02 31.91 20.41
CA PHE A 142 -10.31 31.67 19.15
C PHE A 142 -9.28 30.55 19.27
N SER A 143 -8.48 30.55 20.35
CA SER A 143 -7.41 29.55 20.50
C SER A 143 -7.96 28.13 20.61
N VAL A 144 -9.03 27.92 21.37
CA VAL A 144 -9.63 26.60 21.56
C VAL A 144 -10.29 26.10 20.27
N THR A 145 -11.10 26.94 19.61
CA THR A 145 -11.78 26.55 18.36
C THR A 145 -10.79 26.33 17.23
N TYR A 146 -9.73 27.13 17.12
CA TYR A 146 -8.68 26.90 16.13
C TYR A 146 -7.94 25.58 16.35
N ILE A 147 -7.61 25.23 17.61
CA ILE A 147 -6.97 23.95 17.94
C ILE A 147 -7.89 22.78 17.55
N LEU A 148 -9.18 22.85 17.84
CA LEU A 148 -10.13 21.78 17.48
C LEU A 148 -10.26 21.62 15.98
N ILE A 149 -10.39 22.70 15.21
CA ILE A 149 -10.47 22.66 13.76
C ILE A 149 -9.16 22.11 13.17
N SER A 150 -8.02 22.59 13.64
CA SER A 150 -6.72 22.11 13.15
C SER A 150 -6.48 20.64 13.47
N ALA A 151 -6.95 20.16 14.63
CA ALA A 151 -6.87 18.75 14.99
C ALA A 151 -7.71 17.87 14.04
N VAL A 152 -8.95 18.27 13.73
CA VAL A 152 -9.80 17.55 12.76
C VAL A 152 -9.14 17.52 11.37
N LEU A 153 -8.65 18.65 10.89
CA LEU A 153 -7.94 18.71 9.62
C LEU A 153 -6.68 17.83 9.63
N SER A 154 -5.91 17.82 10.71
CA SER A 154 -4.74 16.95 10.84
C SER A 154 -5.12 15.46 10.80
N CYS A 155 -6.21 15.04 11.43
CA CYS A 155 -6.69 13.66 11.36
C CYS A 155 -7.03 13.23 9.92
N ILE A 156 -7.63 14.13 9.11
CA ILE A 156 -7.90 13.86 7.70
C ILE A 156 -6.56 13.71 6.92
N GLY A 157 -5.59 14.57 7.20
CA GLY A 157 -4.25 14.48 6.61
C GLY A 157 -3.55 13.15 6.91
N LEU A 158 -3.71 12.61 8.12
CA LEU A 158 -3.18 11.30 8.48
C LEU A 158 -3.79 10.16 7.65
N VAL A 159 -5.05 10.26 7.24
CA VAL A 159 -5.67 9.25 6.36
C VAL A 159 -4.97 9.22 4.99
N PHE A 160 -4.63 10.37 4.43
CA PHE A 160 -3.86 10.42 3.16
C PHE A 160 -2.48 9.80 3.33
N LEU A 161 -1.79 10.07 4.45
CA LEU A 161 -0.50 9.43 4.76
C LEU A 161 -0.61 7.91 4.78
N VAL A 162 -1.68 7.35 5.33
CA VAL A 162 -1.93 5.90 5.32
C VAL A 162 -2.05 5.38 3.89
N PHE A 163 -2.76 6.08 3.00
CA PHE A 163 -2.85 5.68 1.58
C PHE A 163 -1.50 5.74 0.86
N VAL A 164 -0.68 6.75 1.13
CA VAL A 164 0.70 6.83 0.63
C VAL A 164 1.50 5.61 1.07
N ILE A 165 1.46 5.27 2.36
CA ILE A 165 2.20 4.12 2.91
C ILE A 165 1.72 2.80 2.28
N ILE A 166 0.40 2.58 2.16
CA ILE A 166 -0.16 1.38 1.52
C ILE A 166 0.30 1.28 0.06
N GLY A 167 0.26 2.38 -0.68
CA GLY A 167 0.72 2.45 -2.07
C GLY A 167 2.21 2.10 -2.21
N ILE A 168 3.06 2.70 -1.37
CA ILE A 168 4.50 2.41 -1.33
C ILE A 168 4.77 0.93 -1.00
N ILE A 169 4.09 0.37 0.01
CA ILE A 169 4.25 -1.04 0.40
C ILE A 169 3.83 -1.96 -0.75
N ASN A 170 2.72 -1.69 -1.43
CA ASN A 170 2.27 -2.48 -2.58
C ASN A 170 3.31 -2.42 -3.72
N ALA A 171 3.77 -1.23 -4.09
CA ALA A 171 4.78 -1.04 -5.12
C ALA A 171 6.11 -1.73 -4.78
N ALA A 172 6.60 -1.59 -3.54
CA ALA A 172 7.82 -2.22 -3.07
C ALA A 172 7.74 -3.75 -3.08
N ASN A 173 6.57 -4.32 -2.79
CA ASN A 173 6.31 -5.75 -2.87
C ASN A 173 6.03 -6.24 -4.31
N GLY A 174 6.04 -5.36 -5.30
CA GLY A 174 5.72 -5.70 -6.69
C GLY A 174 4.26 -6.06 -6.90
N LYS A 175 3.34 -5.57 -6.06
CA LYS A 175 1.91 -5.85 -6.12
C LYS A 175 1.16 -4.70 -6.78
N ALA A 176 0.37 -5.00 -7.79
CA ALA A 176 -0.53 -4.05 -8.44
C ALA A 176 -1.91 -4.08 -7.78
N LYS A 177 -1.98 -3.66 -6.49
CA LYS A 177 -3.25 -3.52 -5.77
C LYS A 177 -3.82 -2.12 -5.91
N GLU A 178 -5.13 -2.04 -6.14
CA GLU A 178 -5.84 -0.76 -6.17
C GLU A 178 -5.89 -0.16 -4.75
N LEU A 179 -5.68 1.16 -4.65
CA LEU A 179 -5.92 1.85 -3.39
C LEU A 179 -7.43 1.91 -3.10
N PRO A 180 -7.86 1.76 -1.85
CA PRO A 180 -9.27 1.91 -1.48
C PRO A 180 -9.82 3.24 -1.97
N ILE A 181 -11.06 3.24 -2.47
CA ILE A 181 -11.82 4.41 -2.95
C ILE A 181 -11.25 5.02 -4.23
N ILE A 182 -9.95 5.36 -4.27
CA ILE A 182 -9.33 6.14 -5.34
C ILE A 182 -8.76 5.28 -6.48
N GLY A 183 -8.47 3.99 -6.25
CA GLY A 183 -7.83 3.11 -7.23
C GLY A 183 -8.65 2.90 -8.52
N LYS A 184 -9.96 3.10 -8.47
CA LYS A 184 -10.85 2.98 -9.64
C LYS A 184 -10.80 4.17 -10.59
N ILE A 185 -10.23 5.30 -10.17
CA ILE A 185 -10.14 6.54 -10.97
C ILE A 185 -8.94 6.39 -11.92
N LYS A 186 -9.21 6.42 -13.22
CA LYS A 186 -8.19 6.33 -14.28
C LYS A 186 -8.01 7.70 -14.93
N LEU A 187 -6.91 8.38 -14.62
CA LEU A 187 -6.50 9.66 -15.23
C LEU A 187 -5.52 9.43 -16.38
N LEU A 188 -4.62 8.45 -16.24
CA LEU A 188 -3.65 8.09 -17.27
C LEU A 188 -4.24 6.97 -18.16
N LYS A 189 -4.31 7.22 -19.45
CA LYS A 189 -4.70 6.23 -20.48
C LYS A 189 -3.49 5.46 -20.98
#